data_e1fe73f9e6d487ad844f2a3de78a5e12
#
_entry.id   e1fe73f9e6d487ad844f2a3de78a5e12
#
_cell.length_a   1.000
_cell.length_b   1.000
_cell.length_c   1.000
_cell.angle_alpha   90.00
_cell.angle_beta   90.00
_cell.angle_gamma   90.00
#
_symmetry.space_group_name_H-M   'P 1'
#
loop_
_entity.id
_entity.type
_entity.pdbx_description
1 polymer ?
#
loop_
_entity_poly.entity_id
_entity_poly.type
_entity_poly.pdbx_seq_one_letter_code
_entity_poly.pdbx_strand_id
1 'polypeptide(L)'
;MINKTAAIIAGAGAGNRLGANLPKALVKLIDKTLVEHAVSSLAPVAQLLIVTAPAGFEEEFRKVLGDQVTVITGGILRSDSIRLALAQIPNNYEYVLVHDAARALATTTLAKSVVEQLVKGEQA
;
A
#
# COMPACT_ATOMS: atom_id res chain seq x y z
N MET A 1 17.91 15.94 -6.57
CA MET A 1 16.69 15.58 -7.28
C MET A 1 16.08 14.34 -6.65
N ILE A 2 14.78 14.37 -6.43
CA ILE A 2 14.09 13.24 -5.79
C ILE A 2 13.61 12.29 -6.88
N ASN A 3 13.98 11.02 -6.78
CA ASN A 3 13.48 10.00 -7.69
C ASN A 3 12.00 9.73 -7.40
N LYS A 4 11.19 9.63 -8.44
CA LYS A 4 9.78 9.38 -8.27
C LYS A 4 9.54 7.92 -7.90
N THR A 5 8.92 7.73 -6.78
CA THR A 5 8.61 6.42 -6.22
C THR A 5 7.10 6.31 -6.00
N ALA A 6 6.52 5.23 -6.46
CA ALA A 6 5.14 4.87 -6.14
C ALA A 6 5.14 3.71 -5.16
N ALA A 7 4.19 3.72 -4.26
CA ALA A 7 4.01 2.60 -3.33
C ALA A 7 2.64 1.99 -3.54
N ILE A 8 2.60 0.68 -3.68
CA ILE A 8 1.38 -0.09 -3.75
C ILE A 8 1.20 -0.79 -2.41
N ILE A 9 0.09 -0.53 -1.76
CA ILE A 9 -0.25 -1.15 -0.49
C ILE A 9 -1.38 -2.13 -0.76
N ALA A 10 -1.06 -3.42 -0.67
CA ALA A 10 -2.00 -4.48 -1.01
C ALA A 10 -2.92 -4.76 0.18
N GLY A 11 -4.15 -4.29 0.10
CA GLY A 11 -5.18 -4.52 1.11
C GLY A 11 -6.27 -5.48 0.67
N ALA A 12 -6.20 -5.93 -0.58
CA ALA A 12 -7.17 -6.87 -1.14
C ALA A 12 -6.51 -8.21 -1.44
N GLY A 13 -7.27 -9.28 -1.32
CA GLY A 13 -6.79 -10.61 -1.64
C GLY A 13 -7.50 -11.67 -0.82
N ALA A 14 -7.51 -12.89 -1.33
CA ALA A 14 -8.10 -14.02 -0.61
C ALA A 14 -7.30 -14.28 0.67
N GLY A 15 -7.99 -14.55 1.76
CA GLY A 15 -7.36 -14.85 3.04
C GLY A 15 -7.03 -13.64 3.90
N ASN A 16 -7.20 -12.43 3.40
CA ASN A 16 -6.95 -11.22 4.17
C ASN A 16 -8.16 -10.77 4.97
N ARG A 17 -8.90 -11.73 5.50
CA ARG A 17 -10.10 -11.46 6.28
C ARG A 17 -10.05 -12.18 7.62
N LEU A 18 -10.66 -11.55 8.62
CA LEU A 18 -10.90 -12.19 9.91
C LEU A 18 -12.33 -12.73 9.94
N GLY A 19 -12.63 -13.54 10.94
CA GLY A 19 -13.87 -14.29 11.03
C GLY A 19 -15.16 -13.48 10.98
N ALA A 20 -15.11 -12.16 11.19
CA ALA A 20 -16.27 -11.28 11.13
C ALA A 20 -16.43 -10.59 9.78
N ASN A 21 -15.84 -11.11 8.72
CA ASN A 21 -15.84 -10.51 7.37
C ASN A 21 -15.19 -9.14 7.30
N LEU A 22 -14.42 -8.78 8.30
CA LEU A 22 -13.67 -7.52 8.29
C LEU A 22 -12.33 -7.76 7.60
N PRO A 23 -11.96 -6.97 6.57
CA PRO A 23 -10.63 -7.07 6.01
C PRO A 23 -9.57 -6.84 7.09
N LYS A 24 -8.53 -7.67 7.07
CA LYS A 24 -7.48 -7.58 8.08
C LYS A 24 -6.85 -6.19 8.10
N ALA A 25 -6.74 -5.55 6.94
CA ALA A 25 -6.16 -4.21 6.84
C ALA A 25 -6.95 -3.14 7.60
N LEU A 26 -8.23 -3.37 7.87
CA LEU A 26 -9.07 -2.46 8.63
C LEU A 26 -9.09 -2.74 10.13
N VAL A 27 -8.37 -3.75 10.58
CA VAL A 27 -8.24 -4.03 12.02
C VAL A 27 -7.36 -2.96 12.65
N LYS A 28 -7.77 -2.47 13.81
CA LYS A 28 -7.00 -1.46 14.53
C LYS A 28 -5.87 -2.07 15.33
N LEU A 29 -4.71 -1.46 15.23
CA LEU A 29 -3.56 -1.74 16.09
C LEU A 29 -3.28 -0.44 16.84
N ILE A 30 -3.49 -0.44 18.15
CA ILE A 30 -3.46 0.74 19.00
C ILE A 30 -4.63 1.66 18.62
N ASP A 31 -4.42 2.75 17.92
CA ASP A 31 -5.49 3.70 17.59
C ASP A 31 -5.72 3.86 16.08
N LYS A 32 -4.97 3.12 15.26
CA LYS A 32 -5.07 3.21 13.80
C LYS A 32 -5.22 1.84 13.18
N THR A 33 -5.89 1.79 12.03
CA THR A 33 -5.98 0.54 11.27
C THR A 33 -4.61 0.14 10.73
N LEU A 34 -4.46 -1.14 10.41
CA LEU A 34 -3.21 -1.63 9.83
C LEU A 34 -2.88 -0.91 8.52
N VAL A 35 -3.89 -0.62 7.70
CA VAL A 35 -3.66 0.09 6.43
C VAL A 35 -3.20 1.54 6.68
N GLU A 36 -3.70 2.18 7.73
CA GLU A 36 -3.23 3.53 8.09
C GLU A 36 -1.77 3.51 8.53
N HIS A 37 -1.36 2.49 9.29
CA HIS A 37 0.03 2.33 9.68
C HIS A 37 0.93 2.14 8.45
N ALA A 38 0.50 1.32 7.49
CA ALA A 38 1.26 1.09 6.27
C ALA A 38 1.44 2.38 5.46
N VAL A 39 0.36 3.16 5.31
CA VAL A 39 0.41 4.44 4.60
C VAL A 39 1.35 5.40 5.31
N SER A 40 1.27 5.50 6.64
CA SER A 40 2.13 6.39 7.41
C SER A 40 3.60 6.04 7.24
N SER A 41 3.93 4.75 7.14
CA SER A 41 5.31 4.31 6.97
C SER A 41 5.87 4.66 5.59
N LEU A 42 5.04 4.64 4.55
CA LEU A 42 5.49 4.80 3.17
C LEU A 42 5.32 6.21 2.63
N ALA A 43 4.41 7.01 3.21
CA ALA A 43 4.14 8.36 2.72
C ALA A 43 5.39 9.24 2.61
N PRO A 44 6.35 9.20 3.57
CA PRO A 44 7.53 10.04 3.45
C PRO A 44 8.47 9.69 2.30
N VAL A 45 8.37 8.48 1.74
CA VAL A 45 9.30 8.03 0.69
C VAL A 45 8.63 7.85 -0.68
N ALA A 46 7.31 7.96 -0.75
CA ALA A 46 6.57 7.74 -2.01
C ALA A 46 5.79 8.98 -2.39
N GLN A 47 5.88 9.37 -3.65
CA GLN A 47 5.13 10.50 -4.18
C GLN A 47 3.71 10.10 -4.61
N LEU A 48 3.50 8.80 -4.83
CA LEU A 48 2.19 8.27 -5.18
C LEU A 48 1.92 7.05 -4.31
N LEU A 49 0.75 7.03 -3.67
CA LEU A 49 0.32 5.91 -2.82
C LEU A 49 -0.96 5.33 -3.41
N ILE A 50 -0.94 4.05 -3.73
CA ILE A 50 -2.10 3.34 -4.25
C ILE A 50 -2.41 2.19 -3.29
N VAL A 51 -3.64 2.14 -2.82
CA VAL A 51 -4.10 1.09 -1.92
C VAL A 51 -5.16 0.27 -2.63
N THR A 52 -5.00 -1.04 -2.63
CA THR A 52 -6.03 -1.92 -3.17
C THR A 52 -6.94 -2.38 -2.03
N ALA A 53 -8.24 -2.22 -2.23
CA ALA A 53 -9.24 -2.61 -1.25
C ALA A 53 -10.06 -3.79 -1.76
N PRO A 54 -10.53 -4.67 -0.86
CA PRO A 54 -11.45 -5.73 -1.30
C PRO A 54 -12.74 -5.12 -1.84
N ALA A 55 -13.32 -5.79 -2.83
CA ALA A 55 -14.59 -5.34 -3.40
C ALA A 55 -15.64 -5.21 -2.29
N GLY A 56 -16.32 -4.07 -2.26
CA GLY A 56 -17.31 -3.76 -1.24
C GLY A 56 -16.77 -2.99 -0.05
N PHE A 57 -15.46 -2.84 0.08
CA PHE A 57 -14.84 -2.13 1.21
C PHE A 57 -14.11 -0.85 0.79
N GLU A 58 -14.24 -0.43 -0.45
CA GLU A 58 -13.54 0.75 -0.97
C GLU A 58 -13.85 2.00 -0.15
N GLU A 59 -15.11 2.19 0.21
CA GLU A 59 -15.51 3.39 0.97
C GLU A 59 -14.94 3.38 2.38
N GLU A 60 -14.91 2.22 3.03
CA GLU A 60 -14.31 2.10 4.36
C GLU A 60 -12.83 2.46 4.32
N PHE A 61 -12.12 2.01 3.29
CA PHE A 61 -10.71 2.35 3.12
C PHE A 61 -10.53 3.86 2.89
N ARG A 62 -11.39 4.45 2.04
CA ARG A 62 -11.32 5.90 1.78
C ARG A 62 -11.59 6.73 3.03
N LYS A 63 -12.53 6.28 3.86
CA LYS A 63 -12.85 6.98 5.10
C LYS A 63 -11.66 7.05 6.06
N VAL A 64 -10.91 5.97 6.17
CA VAL A 64 -9.78 5.96 7.11
C VAL A 64 -8.51 6.57 6.51
N LEU A 65 -8.36 6.59 5.19
CA LEU A 65 -7.12 7.05 4.54
C LEU A 65 -7.17 8.49 4.05
N GLY A 66 -8.37 9.01 3.77
CA GLY A 66 -8.52 10.37 3.25
C GLY A 66 -8.11 10.48 1.78
N ASP A 67 -7.91 11.72 1.33
CA ASP A 67 -7.71 12.02 -0.09
C ASP A 67 -6.27 11.88 -0.57
N GLN A 68 -5.34 11.64 0.34
CA GLN A 68 -3.92 11.56 0.00
C GLN A 68 -3.54 10.27 -0.71
N VAL A 69 -4.43 9.31 -0.71
CA VAL A 69 -4.18 7.97 -1.21
C VAL A 69 -5.20 7.63 -2.26
N THR A 70 -4.75 7.02 -3.35
CA THR A 70 -5.65 6.49 -4.36
C THR A 70 -6.09 5.09 -3.95
N VAL A 71 -7.39 4.91 -3.74
CA VAL A 71 -7.96 3.61 -3.38
C VAL A 71 -8.61 3.02 -4.62
N ILE A 72 -8.21 1.80 -4.97
CA ILE A 72 -8.80 1.07 -6.10
C ILE A 72 -9.31 -0.27 -5.59
N THR A 73 -10.23 -0.85 -6.34
CA THR A 73 -10.71 -2.19 -6.06
C THR A 73 -9.64 -3.20 -6.51
N GLY A 74 -9.22 -4.07 -5.61
CA GLY A 74 -8.26 -5.11 -5.94
C GLY A 74 -8.90 -6.34 -6.54
N GLY A 75 -8.06 -7.26 -6.99
CA GLY A 75 -8.51 -8.55 -7.51
C GLY A 75 -8.65 -9.60 -6.41
N ILE A 76 -8.98 -10.81 -6.82
CA ILE A 76 -9.15 -11.93 -5.89
C ILE A 76 -7.80 -12.35 -5.31
N LEU A 77 -6.78 -12.40 -6.16
CA LEU A 77 -5.43 -12.76 -5.74
C LEU A 77 -4.59 -11.51 -5.55
N ARG A 78 -3.56 -11.62 -4.70
CA ARG A 78 -2.63 -10.51 -4.46
C ARG A 78 -1.95 -10.05 -5.75
N SER A 79 -1.57 -10.99 -6.61
CA SER A 79 -0.95 -10.67 -7.90
C SER A 79 -1.88 -9.88 -8.82
N ASP A 80 -3.17 -10.18 -8.79
CA ASP A 80 -4.16 -9.43 -9.57
C ASP A 80 -4.27 -8.00 -9.07
N SER A 81 -4.30 -7.83 -7.75
CA SER A 81 -4.38 -6.50 -7.13
C SER A 81 -3.16 -5.66 -7.49
N ILE A 82 -1.97 -6.25 -7.43
CA ILE A 82 -0.73 -5.54 -7.78
C ILE A 82 -0.73 -5.13 -9.24
N ARG A 83 -1.17 -6.02 -10.13
CA ARG A 83 -1.25 -5.71 -11.56
C ARG A 83 -2.19 -4.54 -11.84
N LEU A 84 -3.36 -4.54 -11.19
CA LEU A 84 -4.31 -3.45 -11.34
C LEU A 84 -3.73 -2.13 -10.85
N ALA A 85 -3.02 -2.16 -9.72
CA ALA A 85 -2.38 -0.97 -9.17
C ALA A 85 -1.25 -0.47 -10.07
N LEU A 86 -0.45 -1.37 -10.62
CA LEU A 86 0.63 -0.99 -11.54
C LEU A 86 0.10 -0.22 -12.75
N ALA A 87 -1.09 -0.59 -13.23
CA ALA A 87 -1.71 0.09 -14.37
C ALA A 87 -2.07 1.55 -14.05
N GLN A 88 -2.16 1.92 -12.78
CA GLN A 88 -2.48 3.29 -12.36
C GLN A 88 -1.25 4.18 -12.23
N ILE A 89 -0.05 3.61 -12.36
CA ILE A 89 1.19 4.36 -12.13
C ILE A 89 1.66 4.99 -13.43
N PRO A 90 1.86 6.33 -13.48
CA PRO A 90 2.39 6.98 -14.67
C PRO A 90 3.80 6.48 -15.04
N ASN A 91 4.13 6.57 -16.31
CA ASN A 91 5.40 6.06 -16.83
C ASN A 91 6.63 6.79 -16.30
N ASN A 92 6.45 7.99 -15.75
CA ASN A 92 7.58 8.78 -15.25
C ASN A 92 8.00 8.42 -13.83
N TYR A 93 7.39 7.41 -13.22
CA TYR A 93 7.82 6.90 -11.93
C TYR A 93 8.93 5.88 -12.15
N GLU A 94 9.98 6.00 -11.33
CA GLU A 94 11.19 5.19 -11.50
C GLU A 94 11.18 3.93 -10.66
N TYR A 95 10.53 3.99 -9.50
CA TYR A 95 10.54 2.89 -8.55
C TYR A 95 9.15 2.59 -8.04
N VAL A 96 8.89 1.33 -7.76
CA VAL A 96 7.63 0.90 -7.18
C VAL A 96 7.94 0.02 -5.97
N LEU A 97 7.40 0.41 -4.83
CA LEU A 97 7.44 -0.39 -3.61
C LEU A 97 6.12 -1.12 -3.49
N VAL A 98 6.17 -2.37 -3.06
CA VAL A 98 4.95 -3.15 -2.81
C VAL A 98 4.96 -3.59 -1.35
N HIS A 99 3.89 -3.29 -0.63
CA HIS A 99 3.78 -3.59 0.79
C HIS A 99 2.40 -4.17 1.08
N ASP A 100 2.38 -5.19 1.93
CA ASP A 100 1.13 -5.79 2.38
C ASP A 100 0.52 -4.92 3.49
N ALA A 101 -0.73 -4.48 3.30
CA ALA A 101 -1.40 -3.61 4.26
C ALA A 101 -1.58 -4.25 5.63
N ALA A 102 -1.58 -5.58 5.70
CA ALA A 102 -1.72 -6.28 6.97
C ALA A 102 -0.43 -6.34 7.78
N ARG A 103 0.69 -5.88 7.22
CA ARG A 103 1.98 -5.87 7.90
C ARG A 103 2.30 -4.46 8.36
N ALA A 104 1.94 -4.14 9.60
CA ALA A 104 2.08 -2.79 10.14
C ALA A 104 3.48 -2.48 10.65
N LEU A 105 4.42 -3.41 10.57
CA LEU A 105 5.72 -3.28 11.20
C LEU A 105 6.79 -2.57 10.36
N ALA A 106 6.50 -2.25 9.10
CA ALA A 106 7.43 -1.50 8.27
C ALA A 106 7.55 -0.08 8.79
N THR A 107 8.78 0.39 8.99
CA THR A 107 9.04 1.75 9.46
C THR A 107 9.44 2.64 8.29
N THR A 108 9.32 3.96 8.48
CA THR A 108 9.79 4.92 7.49
C THR A 108 11.29 4.74 7.23
N THR A 109 12.07 4.47 8.28
CA THR A 109 13.51 4.25 8.13
C THR A 109 13.79 3.06 7.22
N LEU A 110 13.07 1.96 7.41
CA LEU A 110 13.24 0.79 6.57
C LEU A 110 12.86 1.09 5.12
N ALA A 111 11.74 1.78 4.91
CA ALA A 111 11.30 2.15 3.57
C ALA A 111 12.34 3.04 2.87
N LYS A 112 12.93 3.99 3.59
CA LYS A 112 14.00 4.83 3.05
C LYS A 112 15.21 4.00 2.63
N SER A 113 15.58 3.01 3.43
CA SER A 113 16.70 2.14 3.11
C SER A 113 16.47 1.37 1.82
N VAL A 114 15.24 0.87 1.63
CA VAL A 114 14.89 0.17 0.39
C VAL A 114 15.01 1.10 -0.82
N VAL A 115 14.50 2.32 -0.72
CA VAL A 115 14.58 3.28 -1.82
C VAL A 115 16.05 3.61 -2.12
N GLU A 116 16.87 3.81 -1.10
CA GLU A 116 18.30 4.10 -1.29
C GLU A 116 19.01 2.97 -2.03
N GLN A 117 18.68 1.72 -1.70
CA GLN A 117 19.24 0.56 -2.39
C GLN A 117 18.84 0.55 -3.87
N LEU A 118 17.59 0.86 -4.17
CA LEU A 118 17.10 0.93 -5.54
C LEU A 118 17.82 2.03 -6.34
N VAL A 119 18.03 3.18 -5.72
CA VAL A 119 18.75 4.28 -6.36
C VAL A 119 20.18 3.88 -6.70
N LYS A 120 20.80 3.05 -5.86
CA LYS A 120 22.14 2.53 -6.11
C LYS A 120 22.18 1.42 -7.14
N GLY A 121 21.05 1.03 -7.70
CA GLY A 121 20.98 -0.02 -8.71
C GLY A 121 20.85 -1.42 -8.16
N GLU A 122 20.61 -1.57 -6.85
CA GLU A 122 20.42 -2.88 -6.24
C GLU A 122 18.94 -3.26 -6.26
N GLN A 123 18.67 -4.56 -6.26
CA GLN A 123 17.31 -5.05 -6.17
C GLN A 123 16.93 -5.26 -4.71
N ALA A 124 15.72 -4.85 -4.37
CA ALA A 124 15.18 -5.00 -3.02
C ALA A 124 14.28 -6.24 -2.91
#